data_8caf4c3cd882aa4dee42304a7a579968
#
_entry.id   8caf4c3cd882aa4dee42304a7a579968
#
_cell.length_a   1.000
_cell.length_b   1.000
_cell.length_c   1.000
_cell.angle_alpha   90.00
_cell.angle_beta   90.00
_cell.angle_gamma   90.00
#
_symmetry.space_group_name_H-M   'P 1'
#
loop_
_entity.id
_entity.type
_entity.pdbx_description
1 polymer ?
#
loop_
_entity_poly.entity_id
_entity_poly.type
_entity_poly.pdbx_seq_one_letter_code
_entity_poly.pdbx_strand_id
1 'polypeptide(L)'
;MTNLAEGFMLISEQEKSGKVERRKDMQTMTSADANKMLKSLEEDKAFWLNKEEEACTYVAAINEEPVVPDYDYVEVATTIAALDEKIAIIKHELNVTNANAKVLVGDVTMSIDSILIKMAQLNRRKTVLDVMRKRLPKSREEQRSYMSRNSVPEYRYINYDLELVKNEYELVSKSIMEMQMALDKYNQTVQFEVDI
;
A
#
# COMPACT_ATOMS: atom_id res chain seq x y z
N MET A 1 -6.23 -64.67 20.22
CA MET A 1 -6.89 -63.63 19.42
C MET A 1 -7.44 -62.58 20.37
N THR A 2 -6.59 -61.67 20.82
CA THR A 2 -6.98 -60.68 21.82
C THR A 2 -6.26 -59.36 21.46
N ASN A 3 -7.07 -58.32 21.26
CA ASN A 3 -6.76 -56.90 21.42
C ASN A 3 -5.75 -56.22 20.49
N LEU A 4 -6.19 -56.03 19.23
CA LEU A 4 -5.71 -54.96 18.38
C LEU A 4 -6.64 -53.70 18.45
N ALA A 5 -7.79 -53.78 19.10
CA ALA A 5 -8.76 -52.68 19.19
C ALA A 5 -8.50 -51.69 20.35
N GLU A 6 -7.82 -52.13 21.42
CA GLU A 6 -7.53 -51.26 22.58
C GLU A 6 -6.34 -50.31 22.34
N GLY A 7 -5.42 -50.67 21.44
CA GLY A 7 -4.28 -49.78 21.08
C GLY A 7 -4.65 -48.55 20.26
N PHE A 8 -5.74 -48.61 19.49
CA PHE A 8 -6.18 -47.49 18.65
C PHE A 8 -7.01 -46.46 19.41
N MET A 9 -7.62 -46.83 20.54
CA MET A 9 -8.42 -45.87 21.34
C MET A 9 -7.57 -44.99 22.27
N LEU A 10 -6.38 -45.41 22.65
CA LEU A 10 -5.47 -44.66 23.53
C LEU A 10 -4.68 -43.56 22.75
N ILE A 11 -4.52 -43.69 21.43
CA ILE A 11 -3.83 -42.71 20.62
C ILE A 11 -4.77 -41.53 20.28
N SER A 12 -6.09 -41.75 20.21
CA SER A 12 -7.07 -40.72 19.90
C SER A 12 -7.39 -39.76 21.08
N GLU A 13 -7.08 -40.15 22.31
CA GLU A 13 -7.32 -39.32 23.50
C GLU A 13 -6.13 -38.42 23.87
N GLN A 14 -4.91 -38.73 23.42
CA GLN A 14 -3.74 -37.88 23.67
C GLN A 14 -3.60 -36.71 22.69
N GLU A 15 -4.20 -36.75 21.50
CA GLU A 15 -4.19 -35.64 20.55
C GLU A 15 -5.18 -34.50 20.89
N LYS A 16 -6.07 -34.69 21.86
CA LYS A 16 -7.06 -33.66 22.26
C LYS A 16 -6.59 -32.73 23.37
N SER A 17 -5.41 -32.90 23.94
CA SER A 17 -4.93 -32.08 25.07
C SER A 17 -3.85 -31.06 24.75
N GLY A 18 -3.58 -30.76 23.50
CA GLY A 18 -2.50 -29.86 23.08
C GLY A 18 -2.94 -28.66 22.26
N LYS A 19 -4.21 -28.25 22.32
CA LYS A 19 -4.56 -26.91 21.87
C LYS A 19 -4.08 -25.92 22.94
N VAL A 20 -2.82 -25.49 22.84
CA VAL A 20 -2.37 -24.26 23.45
C VAL A 20 -3.27 -23.19 22.82
N GLU A 21 -4.27 -22.71 23.56
CA GLU A 21 -4.93 -21.46 23.25
C GLU A 21 -3.84 -20.38 23.25
N ARG A 22 -3.31 -20.06 22.08
CA ARG A 22 -2.56 -18.82 21.90
C ARG A 22 -3.52 -17.73 22.37
N ARG A 23 -3.23 -17.08 23.49
CA ARG A 23 -3.90 -15.86 23.86
C ARG A 23 -3.71 -14.94 22.67
N LYS A 24 -4.80 -14.66 21.97
CA LYS A 24 -4.82 -13.66 20.91
C LYS A 24 -4.55 -12.32 21.58
N ASP A 25 -3.41 -11.73 21.31
CA ASP A 25 -3.11 -10.38 21.76
C ASP A 25 -3.80 -9.40 20.82
N MET A 26 -5.15 -9.27 21.03
CA MET A 26 -5.96 -8.32 20.26
C MET A 26 -5.52 -6.89 20.59
N GLN A 27 -4.99 -6.22 19.60
CA GLN A 27 -4.60 -4.83 19.70
C GLN A 27 -5.59 -3.95 18.95
N THR A 28 -6.12 -2.92 19.64
CA THR A 28 -7.02 -1.92 19.05
C THR A 28 -6.21 -0.75 18.51
N MET A 29 -6.42 -0.39 17.25
CA MET A 29 -5.70 0.71 16.61
C MET A 29 -6.56 1.46 15.59
N THR A 30 -6.17 2.68 15.25
CA THR A 30 -6.75 3.43 14.14
C THR A 30 -6.07 3.06 12.81
N SER A 31 -6.72 3.38 11.67
CA SER A 31 -6.08 3.20 10.36
C SER A 31 -4.78 4.01 10.23
N ALA A 32 -4.69 5.16 10.89
CA ALA A 32 -3.46 5.96 10.92
C ALA A 32 -2.33 5.26 11.70
N ASP A 33 -2.66 4.63 12.84
CA ASP A 33 -1.68 3.89 13.63
C ASP A 33 -1.25 2.60 12.92
N ALA A 34 -2.19 1.88 12.30
CA ALA A 34 -1.89 0.71 11.49
C ALA A 34 -0.93 1.03 10.34
N ASN A 35 -1.13 2.13 9.64
CA ASN A 35 -0.23 2.57 8.57
C ASN A 35 1.17 2.96 9.08
N LYS A 36 1.27 3.57 10.26
CA LYS A 36 2.58 3.85 10.89
C LYS A 36 3.30 2.57 11.28
N MET A 37 2.56 1.61 11.89
CA MET A 37 3.11 0.30 12.25
C MET A 37 3.58 -0.47 11.02
N LEU A 38 2.77 -0.51 9.96
CA LEU A 38 3.15 -1.15 8.68
C LEU A 38 4.44 -0.55 8.12
N LYS A 39 4.57 0.79 8.14
CA LYS A 39 5.78 1.46 7.67
C LYS A 39 7.01 1.04 8.49
N SER A 40 6.90 1.00 9.83
CA SER A 40 7.99 0.53 10.70
C SER A 40 8.37 -0.93 10.42
N LEU A 41 7.38 -1.82 10.28
CA LEU A 41 7.63 -3.23 9.97
C LEU A 41 8.27 -3.43 8.58
N GLU A 42 7.90 -2.63 7.59
CA GLU A 42 8.51 -2.65 6.26
C GLU A 42 9.95 -2.10 6.29
N GLU A 43 10.26 -1.10 7.11
CA GLU A 43 11.62 -0.59 7.35
C GLU A 43 12.48 -1.64 8.05
N ASP A 44 11.96 -2.31 9.09
CA ASP A 44 12.65 -3.42 9.78
C ASP A 44 12.92 -4.58 8.82
N LYS A 45 11.94 -4.96 8.00
CA LYS A 45 12.12 -6.01 6.98
C LYS A 45 13.20 -5.63 5.96
N ALA A 46 13.22 -4.38 5.50
CA ALA A 46 14.24 -3.89 4.57
C ALA A 46 15.64 -3.97 5.18
N PHE A 47 15.78 -3.66 6.48
CA PHE A 47 17.06 -3.81 7.21
C PHE A 47 17.54 -5.27 7.19
N TRP A 48 16.66 -6.25 7.49
CA TRP A 48 17.04 -7.66 7.51
C TRP A 48 17.36 -8.20 6.11
N LEU A 49 16.63 -7.79 5.07
CA LEU A 49 16.93 -8.14 3.68
C LEU A 49 18.31 -7.58 3.24
N ASN A 50 18.62 -6.34 3.61
CA ASN A 50 19.92 -5.74 3.32
C ASN A 50 21.04 -6.47 4.08
N LYS A 51 20.84 -6.82 5.36
CA LYS A 51 21.78 -7.63 6.13
C LYS A 51 22.06 -8.98 5.44
N GLU A 52 21.02 -9.63 4.93
CA GLU A 52 21.16 -10.88 4.18
C GLU A 52 21.97 -10.67 2.89
N GLU A 53 21.65 -9.65 2.10
CA GLU A 53 22.36 -9.35 0.84
C GLU A 53 23.84 -9.03 1.08
N GLU A 54 24.17 -8.27 2.09
CA GLU A 54 25.54 -7.83 2.39
C GLU A 54 26.38 -8.92 3.07
N ALA A 55 25.79 -9.74 3.95
CA ALA A 55 26.52 -10.64 4.84
C ALA A 55 26.48 -12.13 4.41
N CYS A 56 25.61 -12.53 3.48
CA CYS A 56 25.48 -13.92 3.05
C CYS A 56 26.72 -14.46 2.30
N THR A 57 27.60 -13.58 1.81
CA THR A 57 28.86 -13.95 1.16
C THR A 57 29.99 -13.03 1.60
N TYR A 58 31.23 -13.54 1.53
CA TYR A 58 32.41 -12.72 1.78
C TYR A 58 33.53 -13.09 0.80
N VAL A 59 34.45 -12.16 0.58
CA VAL A 59 35.62 -12.36 -0.29
C VAL A 59 36.87 -12.42 0.58
N ALA A 60 37.71 -13.44 0.34
CA ALA A 60 39.01 -13.57 1.00
C ALA A 60 40.09 -13.94 -0.04
N ALA A 61 41.29 -13.39 0.11
CA ALA A 61 42.45 -13.84 -0.67
C ALA A 61 43.00 -15.16 -0.11
N ILE A 62 43.67 -15.97 -0.96
CA ILE A 62 44.17 -17.31 -0.59
C ILE A 62 45.11 -17.26 0.61
N ASN A 63 45.82 -16.14 0.80
CA ASN A 63 46.85 -15.98 1.85
C ASN A 63 46.46 -15.04 2.97
N GLU A 64 45.16 -14.66 3.07
CA GLU A 64 44.64 -13.77 4.11
C GLU A 64 43.67 -14.52 4.99
N GLU A 65 43.66 -14.20 6.28
CA GLU A 65 42.64 -14.65 7.21
C GLU A 65 41.33 -13.93 6.88
N PRO A 66 40.26 -14.68 6.55
CA PRO A 66 39.01 -14.04 6.15
C PRO A 66 38.32 -13.33 7.29
N VAL A 67 37.85 -12.11 7.05
CA VAL A 67 36.93 -11.42 7.94
C VAL A 67 35.51 -11.89 7.58
N VAL A 68 35.03 -12.86 8.36
CA VAL A 68 33.69 -13.43 8.13
C VAL A 68 32.63 -12.50 8.72
N PRO A 69 31.61 -12.06 7.94
CA PRO A 69 30.50 -11.27 8.48
C PRO A 69 29.71 -12.05 9.54
N ASP A 70 29.17 -11.34 10.51
CA ASP A 70 28.25 -11.90 11.50
C ASP A 70 26.85 -12.09 10.86
N TYR A 71 26.63 -13.32 10.37
CA TYR A 71 25.41 -13.69 9.66
C TYR A 71 24.94 -15.09 10.03
N ASP A 72 23.70 -15.18 10.51
CA ASP A 72 22.98 -16.44 10.74
C ASP A 72 21.75 -16.49 9.82
N TYR A 73 21.78 -17.38 8.85
CA TYR A 73 20.67 -17.57 7.91
C TYR A 73 19.34 -17.91 8.59
N VAL A 74 19.38 -18.75 9.63
CA VAL A 74 18.14 -19.21 10.32
C VAL A 74 17.52 -18.06 11.09
N GLU A 75 18.33 -17.25 11.78
CA GLU A 75 17.87 -16.05 12.49
C GLU A 75 17.24 -15.06 11.51
N VAL A 76 17.94 -14.73 10.44
CA VAL A 76 17.48 -13.75 9.44
C VAL A 76 16.19 -14.24 8.77
N ALA A 77 16.15 -15.47 8.28
CA ALA A 77 14.99 -16.03 7.59
C ALA A 77 13.74 -16.12 8.51
N THR A 78 13.94 -16.53 9.77
CA THR A 78 12.82 -16.59 10.73
C THR A 78 12.30 -15.20 11.11
N THR A 79 13.19 -14.22 11.22
CA THR A 79 12.81 -12.84 11.51
C THR A 79 12.02 -12.21 10.35
N ILE A 80 12.51 -12.39 9.11
CA ILE A 80 11.80 -11.92 7.91
C ILE A 80 10.41 -12.57 7.83
N ALA A 81 10.31 -13.88 8.04
CA ALA A 81 9.03 -14.59 7.99
C ALA A 81 8.04 -14.07 9.06
N ALA A 82 8.51 -13.80 10.27
CA ALA A 82 7.67 -13.24 11.33
C ALA A 82 7.20 -11.82 11.03
N LEU A 83 8.05 -10.99 10.41
CA LEU A 83 7.68 -9.65 9.96
C LEU A 83 6.63 -9.72 8.84
N ASP A 84 6.79 -10.63 7.88
CA ASP A 84 5.84 -10.84 6.79
C ASP A 84 4.47 -11.28 7.28
N GLU A 85 4.42 -12.18 8.28
CA GLU A 85 3.16 -12.61 8.89
C GLU A 85 2.43 -11.44 9.55
N LYS A 86 3.13 -10.62 10.35
CA LYS A 86 2.55 -9.42 10.98
C LYS A 86 2.04 -8.41 9.95
N ILE A 87 2.84 -8.12 8.92
CA ILE A 87 2.45 -7.22 7.84
C ILE A 87 1.19 -7.73 7.12
N ALA A 88 1.11 -9.03 6.85
CA ALA A 88 -0.04 -9.64 6.17
C ALA A 88 -1.32 -9.52 7.01
N ILE A 89 -1.24 -9.81 8.32
CA ILE A 89 -2.37 -9.70 9.25
C ILE A 89 -2.90 -8.27 9.29
N ILE A 90 -2.02 -7.29 9.54
CA ILE A 90 -2.43 -5.88 9.65
C ILE A 90 -3.05 -5.37 8.33
N LYS A 91 -2.44 -5.70 7.18
CA LYS A 91 -2.96 -5.31 5.86
C LYS A 91 -4.33 -5.97 5.60
N HIS A 92 -4.52 -7.21 6.00
CA HIS A 92 -5.79 -7.91 5.84
C HIS A 92 -6.91 -7.22 6.63
N GLU A 93 -6.71 -7.02 7.93
CA GLU A 93 -7.71 -6.39 8.81
C GLU A 93 -8.02 -4.94 8.38
N LEU A 94 -7.00 -4.19 7.98
CA LEU A 94 -7.18 -2.85 7.42
C LEU A 94 -8.04 -2.87 6.14
N ASN A 95 -7.81 -3.81 5.24
CA ASN A 95 -8.58 -3.95 4.00
C ASN A 95 -10.04 -4.35 4.29
N VAL A 96 -10.27 -5.31 5.20
CA VAL A 96 -11.62 -5.73 5.63
C VAL A 96 -12.36 -4.55 6.26
N THR A 97 -11.68 -3.81 7.11
CA THR A 97 -12.24 -2.60 7.76
C THR A 97 -12.61 -1.55 6.72
N ASN A 98 -11.72 -1.25 5.77
CA ASN A 98 -11.96 -0.26 4.71
C ASN A 98 -13.10 -0.64 3.76
N ALA A 99 -13.28 -1.93 3.48
CA ALA A 99 -14.38 -2.41 2.63
C ALA A 99 -15.75 -2.29 3.31
N ASN A 100 -15.81 -2.52 4.62
CA ASN A 100 -17.05 -2.56 5.40
C ASN A 100 -17.44 -1.19 5.98
N ALA A 101 -16.47 -0.37 6.37
CA ALA A 101 -16.71 0.93 6.96
C ALA A 101 -17.32 1.91 5.95
N LYS A 102 -18.33 2.64 6.38
CA LYS A 102 -19.03 3.63 5.56
C LYS A 102 -18.91 5.01 6.18
N VAL A 103 -18.62 6.01 5.36
CA VAL A 103 -18.52 7.41 5.73
C VAL A 103 -19.38 8.28 4.81
N LEU A 104 -19.86 9.39 5.35
CA LEU A 104 -20.60 10.37 4.59
C LEU A 104 -19.62 11.36 3.94
N VAL A 105 -19.73 11.51 2.60
CA VAL A 105 -18.98 12.47 1.79
C VAL A 105 -20.01 13.37 1.08
N GLY A 106 -20.13 14.63 1.50
CA GLY A 106 -21.25 15.46 1.09
C GLY A 106 -22.59 14.81 1.50
N ASP A 107 -23.44 14.52 0.53
CA ASP A 107 -24.74 13.86 0.74
C ASP A 107 -24.74 12.36 0.42
N VAL A 108 -23.57 11.77 0.11
CA VAL A 108 -23.46 10.37 -0.33
C VAL A 108 -22.67 9.55 0.69
N THR A 109 -23.26 8.42 1.12
CA THR A 109 -22.55 7.44 1.96
C THR A 109 -21.78 6.47 1.09
N MET A 110 -20.48 6.34 1.34
CA MET A 110 -19.56 5.48 0.58
C MET A 110 -18.70 4.63 1.52
N SER A 111 -18.24 3.46 1.06
CA SER A 111 -17.19 2.72 1.77
C SER A 111 -15.83 3.42 1.60
N ILE A 112 -14.92 3.21 2.55
CA ILE A 112 -13.56 3.75 2.46
C ILE A 112 -12.87 3.26 1.20
N ASP A 113 -12.99 1.97 0.87
CA ASP A 113 -12.46 1.39 -0.36
C ASP A 113 -12.98 2.13 -1.61
N SER A 114 -14.30 2.36 -1.70
CA SER A 114 -14.90 3.10 -2.82
C SER A 114 -14.39 4.54 -2.93
N ILE A 115 -14.16 5.21 -1.79
CA ILE A 115 -13.59 6.56 -1.76
C ILE A 115 -12.17 6.55 -2.31
N LEU A 116 -11.32 5.60 -1.89
CA LEU A 116 -9.93 5.50 -2.34
C LEU A 116 -9.86 5.28 -3.86
N ILE A 117 -10.70 4.38 -4.40
CA ILE A 117 -10.79 4.14 -5.85
C ILE A 117 -11.23 5.41 -6.59
N LYS A 118 -12.30 6.06 -6.12
CA LYS A 118 -12.84 7.27 -6.75
C LYS A 118 -11.85 8.42 -6.72
N MET A 119 -11.16 8.63 -5.61
CA MET A 119 -10.10 9.64 -5.49
C MET A 119 -8.95 9.39 -6.48
N ALA A 120 -8.52 8.15 -6.67
CA ALA A 120 -7.49 7.82 -7.65
C ALA A 120 -7.93 8.18 -9.07
N GLN A 121 -9.19 7.88 -9.43
CA GLN A 121 -9.77 8.24 -10.74
C GLN A 121 -9.86 9.76 -10.92
N LEU A 122 -10.38 10.48 -9.91
CA LEU A 122 -10.51 11.94 -9.95
C LEU A 122 -9.15 12.65 -10.00
N ASN A 123 -8.14 12.17 -9.31
CA ASN A 123 -6.79 12.73 -9.38
C ASN A 123 -6.19 12.62 -10.79
N ARG A 124 -6.39 11.48 -11.47
CA ARG A 124 -5.98 11.34 -12.89
C ARG A 124 -6.74 12.33 -13.78
N ARG A 125 -8.04 12.50 -13.59
CA ARG A 125 -8.86 13.47 -14.33
C ARG A 125 -8.38 14.90 -14.06
N LYS A 126 -8.16 15.26 -12.80
CA LYS A 126 -7.65 16.57 -12.37
C LYS A 126 -6.33 16.93 -13.06
N THR A 127 -5.40 15.97 -13.17
CA THR A 127 -4.11 16.18 -13.85
C THR A 127 -4.31 16.57 -15.32
N VAL A 128 -5.22 15.90 -16.02
CA VAL A 128 -5.54 16.22 -17.42
C VAL A 128 -6.18 17.60 -17.55
N LEU A 129 -7.18 17.89 -16.70
CA LEU A 129 -7.87 19.17 -16.67
C LEU A 129 -6.93 20.32 -16.32
N ASP A 130 -5.94 20.09 -15.43
CA ASP A 130 -4.95 21.10 -15.06
C ASP A 130 -4.07 21.51 -16.26
N VAL A 131 -3.69 20.55 -17.08
CA VAL A 131 -2.96 20.84 -18.34
C VAL A 131 -3.87 21.58 -19.33
N MET A 132 -5.12 21.14 -19.47
CA MET A 132 -6.06 21.75 -20.43
C MET A 132 -6.40 23.19 -20.07
N ARG A 133 -6.72 23.50 -18.81
CA ARG A 133 -7.11 24.85 -18.35
C ARG A 133 -6.00 25.90 -18.47
N LYS A 134 -4.73 25.47 -18.58
CA LYS A 134 -3.56 26.33 -18.73
C LYS A 134 -3.18 26.60 -20.18
N ARG A 135 -3.80 25.92 -21.15
CA ARG A 135 -3.51 26.12 -22.55
C ARG A 135 -4.08 27.45 -23.07
N LEU A 136 -3.31 28.11 -23.92
CA LEU A 136 -3.79 29.27 -24.65
C LEU A 136 -4.76 28.83 -25.75
N PRO A 137 -5.83 29.62 -26.07
CA PRO A 137 -6.74 29.35 -27.16
C PRO A 137 -6.04 29.15 -28.51
N LYS A 138 -4.92 29.85 -28.69
CA LYS A 138 -4.04 29.79 -29.86
C LYS A 138 -2.60 29.93 -29.41
N SER A 139 -1.72 29.04 -29.82
CA SER A 139 -0.27 29.11 -29.61
C SER A 139 0.47 28.77 -30.89
N ARG A 140 1.63 29.38 -31.11
CA ARG A 140 2.48 29.02 -32.25
C ARG A 140 3.08 27.64 -32.02
N GLU A 141 3.00 26.79 -33.05
CA GLU A 141 3.67 25.48 -33.01
C GLU A 141 5.17 25.68 -33.35
N GLU A 142 6.05 25.27 -32.44
CA GLU A 142 7.48 25.30 -32.70
C GLU A 142 7.85 24.12 -33.59
N GLN A 143 8.24 24.42 -34.83
CA GLN A 143 8.73 23.39 -35.74
C GLN A 143 10.10 22.88 -35.27
N ARG A 144 10.17 21.66 -34.85
CA ARG A 144 11.42 20.97 -34.44
C ARG A 144 12.35 20.63 -35.61
N SER A 145 12.03 21.06 -36.85
CA SER A 145 12.83 20.73 -38.02
C SER A 145 13.72 21.92 -38.42
N TYR A 146 15.01 21.74 -38.25
CA TYR A 146 16.06 22.67 -38.69
C TYR A 146 16.17 22.84 -40.24
N MET A 147 15.31 22.19 -41.04
CA MET A 147 15.51 22.06 -42.50
C MET A 147 14.52 22.80 -43.39
N SER A 148 13.60 23.60 -42.88
CA SER A 148 12.68 24.31 -43.76
C SER A 148 12.68 25.81 -43.53
N ARG A 149 13.51 26.55 -44.33
CA ARG A 149 13.51 28.03 -44.40
C ARG A 149 12.22 28.66 -44.95
N ASN A 150 11.28 27.84 -45.48
CA ASN A 150 10.07 28.30 -46.17
C ASN A 150 8.78 27.71 -45.62
N SER A 151 8.74 27.22 -44.39
CA SER A 151 7.51 26.65 -43.82
C SER A 151 6.54 27.73 -43.38
N VAL A 152 5.29 27.57 -43.78
CA VAL A 152 4.19 28.44 -43.29
C VAL A 152 4.06 28.25 -41.77
N PRO A 153 3.94 29.31 -40.98
CA PRO A 153 3.76 29.20 -39.53
C PRO A 153 2.52 28.37 -39.17
N GLU A 154 2.71 27.34 -38.40
CA GLU A 154 1.63 26.51 -37.87
C GLU A 154 1.23 26.97 -36.48
N TYR A 155 -0.06 26.84 -36.16
CA TYR A 155 -0.61 27.22 -34.88
C TYR A 155 -1.42 26.05 -34.31
N ARG A 156 -1.25 25.83 -33.03
CA ARG A 156 -2.05 24.90 -32.25
C ARG A 156 -3.24 25.64 -31.65
N TYR A 157 -4.42 25.12 -31.86
CA TYR A 157 -5.68 25.61 -31.28
C TYR A 157 -6.22 24.61 -30.27
N ILE A 158 -6.88 25.09 -29.21
CA ILE A 158 -7.67 24.23 -28.34
C ILE A 158 -8.94 23.82 -29.10
N ASN A 159 -9.37 22.57 -28.90
CA ASN A 159 -10.60 22.03 -29.47
C ASN A 159 -11.60 21.70 -28.36
N TYR A 160 -11.80 22.62 -27.43
CA TYR A 160 -12.72 22.50 -26.30
C TYR A 160 -13.04 23.90 -25.76
N ASP A 161 -14.15 23.98 -24.99
CA ASP A 161 -14.50 25.17 -24.24
C ASP A 161 -13.63 25.29 -22.98
N LEU A 162 -12.88 26.39 -22.88
CA LEU A 162 -11.93 26.59 -21.78
C LEU A 162 -12.65 26.84 -20.44
N GLU A 163 -13.80 27.50 -20.45
CA GLU A 163 -14.57 27.76 -19.22
C GLU A 163 -15.20 26.48 -18.67
N LEU A 164 -15.72 25.62 -19.53
CA LEU A 164 -16.20 24.30 -19.09
C LEU A 164 -15.10 23.46 -18.44
N VAL A 165 -13.88 23.48 -19.00
CA VAL A 165 -12.72 22.77 -18.42
C VAL A 165 -12.31 23.37 -17.07
N LYS A 166 -12.32 24.68 -16.91
CA LYS A 166 -12.02 25.32 -15.62
C LYS A 166 -13.06 24.95 -14.56
N ASN A 167 -14.34 25.04 -14.92
CA ASN A 167 -15.43 24.69 -14.00
C ASN A 167 -15.36 23.21 -13.57
N GLU A 168 -15.08 22.30 -14.53
CA GLU A 168 -14.91 20.88 -14.21
C GLU A 168 -13.70 20.66 -13.29
N TYR A 169 -12.58 21.35 -13.53
CA TYR A 169 -11.41 21.28 -12.66
C TYR A 169 -11.73 21.68 -11.21
N GLU A 170 -12.51 22.74 -11.01
CA GLU A 170 -12.92 23.20 -9.69
C GLU A 170 -13.85 22.20 -9.00
N LEU A 171 -14.84 21.65 -9.72
CA LEU A 171 -15.75 20.61 -9.19
C LEU A 171 -14.99 19.34 -8.79
N VAL A 172 -14.08 18.87 -9.63
CA VAL A 172 -13.24 17.70 -9.34
C VAL A 172 -12.34 17.97 -8.14
N SER A 173 -11.75 19.15 -8.06
CA SER A 173 -10.87 19.54 -6.94
C SER A 173 -11.65 19.61 -5.62
N LYS A 174 -12.86 20.15 -5.62
CA LYS A 174 -13.75 20.19 -4.46
C LYS A 174 -14.13 18.78 -4.00
N SER A 175 -14.53 17.92 -4.93
CA SER A 175 -14.89 16.52 -4.60
C SER A 175 -13.72 15.74 -3.99
N ILE A 176 -12.50 15.93 -4.51
CA ILE A 176 -11.31 15.30 -3.92
C ILE A 176 -11.08 15.81 -2.49
N MET A 177 -11.21 17.11 -2.26
CA MET A 177 -11.04 17.70 -0.92
C MET A 177 -12.07 17.17 0.09
N GLU A 178 -13.34 17.09 -0.29
CA GLU A 178 -14.41 16.54 0.57
C GLU A 178 -14.13 15.08 0.95
N MET A 179 -13.71 14.25 -0.02
CA MET A 179 -13.32 12.86 0.23
C MET A 179 -12.10 12.77 1.14
N GLN A 180 -11.08 13.59 0.92
CA GLN A 180 -9.88 13.62 1.76
C GLN A 180 -10.21 13.96 3.20
N MET A 181 -11.02 14.99 3.44
CA MET A 181 -11.45 15.38 4.78
C MET A 181 -12.21 14.25 5.49
N ALA A 182 -13.09 13.54 4.78
CA ALA A 182 -13.82 12.40 5.33
C ALA A 182 -12.88 11.24 5.70
N LEU A 183 -11.90 10.93 4.84
CA LEU A 183 -10.85 9.92 5.09
C LEU A 183 -9.97 10.28 6.28
N ASP A 184 -9.49 11.51 6.34
CA ASP A 184 -8.61 11.97 7.43
C ASP A 184 -9.31 11.86 8.77
N LYS A 185 -10.58 12.28 8.86
CA LYS A 185 -11.40 12.11 10.05
C LYS A 185 -11.55 10.65 10.43
N TYR A 186 -11.91 9.78 9.47
CA TYR A 186 -12.06 8.34 9.68
C TYR A 186 -10.76 7.72 10.18
N ASN A 187 -9.65 7.94 9.49
CA ASN A 187 -8.35 7.35 9.79
C ASN A 187 -7.82 7.70 11.19
N GLN A 188 -8.23 8.85 11.75
CA GLN A 188 -7.80 9.31 13.05
C GLN A 188 -8.72 8.90 14.20
N THR A 189 -10.00 8.60 13.91
CA THR A 189 -10.99 8.43 14.95
C THR A 189 -11.61 7.03 15.05
N VAL A 190 -11.67 6.30 13.94
CA VAL A 190 -12.28 4.98 13.92
C VAL A 190 -11.22 3.91 14.20
N GLN A 191 -11.52 3.08 15.20
CA GLN A 191 -10.65 2.01 15.66
C GLN A 191 -11.14 0.65 15.15
N PHE A 192 -10.22 -0.28 14.96
CA PHE A 192 -10.46 -1.67 14.65
C PHE A 192 -9.49 -2.57 15.41
N GLU A 193 -9.80 -3.84 15.51
CA GLU A 193 -9.02 -4.82 16.25
C GLU A 193 -8.13 -5.63 15.29
N VAL A 194 -6.89 -5.90 15.70
CA VAL A 194 -5.90 -6.69 14.97
C VAL A 194 -5.28 -7.71 15.92
N ASP A 195 -5.13 -8.95 15.46
CA ASP A 195 -4.51 -10.06 16.19
C ASP A 195 -3.03 -10.20 15.78
N ILE A 196 -2.09 -9.56 16.52
CA ILE A 196 -0.66 -9.49 16.19
C ILE A 196 0.25 -9.88 17.36
#